data_d03a363675487df9e8d412599e0aa4da
#
_entry.id   d03a363675487df9e8d412599e0aa4da
#
_cell.length_a   1.000
_cell.length_b   1.000
_cell.length_c   1.000
_cell.angle_alpha   90.00
_cell.angle_beta   90.00
_cell.angle_gamma   90.00
#
_symmetry.space_group_name_H-M   'P 1'
#
loop_
_entity.id
_entity.type
_entity.pdbx_description
1 polymer ?
#
loop_
_entity_poly.entity_id
_entity_poly.type
_entity_poly.pdbx_seq_one_letter_code
_entity_poly.pdbx_strand_id
1 'polypeptide(L)' 'GIEKEDHMEIIKLREEYIKLGQALKASGLAESGVAAKYAIEEGLVKVNGEIEYQRGKKLRDGDVVTYDGETIRIEA' A
#
# COMPACT_ATOMS: atom_id res chain seq x y z
N GLY A 1 19.82 -8.43 19.93
CA GLY A 1 20.19 -8.42 18.59
C GLY A 1 19.73 -7.20 17.86
N ILE A 2 19.84 -7.31 16.60
CA ILE A 2 19.38 -6.22 15.77
C ILE A 2 17.91 -6.07 15.90
N GLU A 3 17.54 -4.86 16.19
CA GLU A 3 16.13 -4.57 16.23
C GLU A 3 15.57 -4.63 14.85
N LYS A 4 14.52 -5.38 14.74
CA LYS A 4 13.83 -5.40 13.48
C LYS A 4 13.10 -4.09 13.32
N GLU A 5 13.51 -3.35 12.34
CA GLU A 5 12.84 -2.10 12.07
C GLU A 5 11.44 -2.38 11.56
N ASP A 6 10.50 -1.64 12.03
CA ASP A 6 9.18 -1.70 11.44
C ASP A 6 9.27 -1.02 10.11
N HIS A 7 8.98 -1.74 9.07
CA HIS A 7 9.04 -1.18 7.74
C HIS A 7 7.74 -0.48 7.45
N MET A 8 7.66 0.76 7.88
CA MET A 8 6.49 1.57 7.60
C MET A 8 6.89 2.71 6.71
N GLU A 9 6.35 2.72 5.53
CA GLU A 9 6.52 3.81 4.61
C GLU A 9 5.38 4.77 4.77
N ILE A 10 5.66 6.05 4.58
CA ILE A 10 4.62 7.05 4.63
C ILE A 10 4.53 7.67 3.26
N ILE A 11 3.33 7.70 2.71
CA ILE A 11 3.07 8.35 1.45
C ILE A 11 2.27 9.61 1.73
N LYS A 12 2.86 10.75 1.39
CA LYS A 12 2.17 12.03 1.52
C LYS A 12 1.30 12.26 0.31
N LEU A 13 0.04 12.54 0.53
CA LEU A 13 -0.87 12.80 -0.56
C LEU A 13 -0.62 14.17 -1.16
N ARG A 14 -0.67 14.25 -2.47
CA ARG A 14 -0.62 15.52 -3.18
C ARG A 14 -2.00 15.93 -3.63
N GLU A 15 -2.91 14.98 -3.60
CA GLU A 15 -4.28 15.19 -4.00
C GLU A 15 -5.15 14.60 -2.92
N GLU A 16 -6.45 14.53 -3.16
CA GLU A 16 -7.35 14.03 -2.14
C GLU A 16 -7.15 12.57 -1.82
N TYR A 17 -6.64 11.81 -2.77
CA TYR A 17 -6.46 10.38 -2.59
C TYR A 17 -5.36 9.88 -3.50
N ILE A 18 -4.96 8.63 -3.25
CA ILE A 18 -4.09 7.90 -4.15
C ILE A 18 -4.72 6.52 -4.33
N LYS A 19 -4.61 5.97 -5.52
CA LYS A 19 -5.16 4.63 -5.75
C LYS A 19 -4.23 3.58 -5.19
N LEU A 20 -4.82 2.47 -4.76
CA LEU A 20 -4.05 1.40 -4.11
C LEU A 20 -2.89 0.93 -4.96
N GLY A 21 -3.13 0.67 -6.25
CA GLY A 21 -2.05 0.23 -7.12
C GLY A 21 -0.93 1.24 -7.23
N GLN A 22 -1.28 2.53 -7.24
CA GLN A 22 -0.27 3.57 -7.28
C GLN A 22 0.52 3.64 -5.99
N ALA A 23 -0.14 3.42 -4.86
CA ALA A 23 0.53 3.47 -3.57
C ALA A 23 1.56 2.36 -3.47
N LEU A 24 1.22 1.15 -3.91
CA LEU A 24 2.16 0.04 -3.89
C LEU A 24 3.37 0.33 -4.76
N LYS A 25 3.14 0.91 -5.92
CA LYS A 25 4.23 1.23 -6.82
C LYS A 25 5.08 2.38 -6.28
N ALA A 26 4.43 3.41 -5.78
CA ALA A 26 5.15 4.58 -5.28
C ALA A 26 6.01 4.26 -4.07
N SER A 27 5.58 3.31 -3.26
CA SER A 27 6.33 2.93 -2.06
C SER A 27 7.46 1.96 -2.38
N GLY A 28 7.48 1.41 -3.60
CA GLY A 28 8.48 0.42 -3.96
C GLY A 28 8.13 -1.00 -3.56
N LEU A 29 6.97 -1.22 -2.95
CA LEU A 29 6.56 -2.58 -2.59
C LEU A 29 6.23 -3.40 -3.83
N ALA A 30 5.77 -2.75 -4.88
CA ALA A 30 5.57 -3.40 -6.16
C ALA A 30 6.49 -2.74 -7.17
N GLU A 31 7.13 -3.56 -8.00
CA GLU A 31 8.10 -3.05 -8.96
C GLU A 31 7.44 -2.30 -10.10
N SER A 32 6.20 -2.62 -10.38
CA SER A 32 5.51 -2.05 -11.53
C SER A 32 4.02 -2.07 -11.29
N GLY A 33 3.28 -1.43 -12.18
CA GLY A 33 1.83 -1.46 -12.11
C GLY A 33 1.29 -2.86 -12.27
N VAL A 34 1.94 -3.68 -13.11
CA VAL A 34 1.51 -5.05 -13.31
C VAL A 34 1.73 -5.87 -12.05
N ALA A 35 2.89 -5.69 -11.40
CA ALA A 35 3.15 -6.40 -10.15
C ALA A 35 2.14 -6.02 -9.08
N ALA A 36 1.81 -4.73 -9.00
CA ALA A 36 0.81 -4.27 -8.05
C ALA A 36 -0.54 -4.90 -8.34
N LYS A 37 -0.91 -4.96 -9.61
CA LYS A 37 -2.17 -5.54 -10.00
C LYS A 37 -2.26 -6.99 -9.57
N TYR A 38 -1.22 -7.77 -9.82
CA TYR A 38 -1.22 -9.17 -9.43
C TYR A 38 -1.33 -9.34 -7.93
N ALA A 39 -0.57 -8.58 -7.18
CA ALA A 39 -0.60 -8.69 -5.73
C ALA A 39 -2.00 -8.43 -5.19
N ILE A 40 -2.65 -7.40 -5.72
CA ILE A 40 -3.98 -7.04 -5.26
C ILE A 40 -4.99 -8.11 -5.64
N GLU A 41 -4.94 -8.59 -6.89
CA GLU A 41 -5.92 -9.56 -7.36
C GLU A 41 -5.75 -10.91 -6.69
N GLU A 42 -4.53 -11.23 -6.26
CA GLU A 42 -4.28 -12.49 -5.57
C GLU A 42 -4.67 -12.45 -4.09
N GLY A 43 -5.13 -11.31 -3.62
CA GLY A 43 -5.56 -11.21 -2.23
C GLY A 43 -4.41 -11.06 -1.25
N LEU A 44 -3.28 -10.54 -1.72
CA LEU A 44 -2.09 -10.41 -0.89
C LEU A 44 -1.99 -9.05 -0.21
N VAL A 45 -2.89 -8.14 -0.54
CA VAL A 45 -2.83 -6.77 -0.06
C VAL A 45 -4.02 -6.48 0.84
N LYS A 46 -3.76 -5.89 1.99
CA LYS A 46 -4.80 -5.50 2.93
C LYS A 46 -4.83 -3.99 3.07
N VAL A 47 -6.02 -3.47 3.20
CA VAL A 47 -6.22 -2.06 3.50
C VAL A 47 -6.99 -1.99 4.80
N ASN A 48 -6.39 -1.35 5.79
CA ASN A 48 -6.99 -1.24 7.13
C ASN A 48 -7.37 -2.61 7.68
N GLY A 49 -6.51 -3.60 7.43
CA GLY A 49 -6.69 -4.93 7.98
C GLY A 49 -7.56 -5.87 7.16
N GLU A 50 -8.13 -5.41 6.07
CA GLU A 50 -9.00 -6.24 5.24
C GLU A 50 -8.43 -6.39 3.85
N ILE A 51 -8.57 -7.58 3.28
CA ILE A 51 -8.07 -7.83 1.94
C ILE A 51 -8.82 -6.96 0.95
N GLU A 52 -8.06 -6.28 0.10
CA GLU A 52 -8.64 -5.42 -0.92
C GLU A 52 -8.28 -5.97 -2.29
N TYR A 53 -9.28 -6.21 -3.13
CA TYR A 53 -9.06 -6.79 -4.45
C TYR A 53 -9.09 -5.78 -5.57
N GLN A 54 -9.41 -4.54 -5.25
CA GLN A 54 -9.57 -3.51 -6.29
C GLN A 54 -8.34 -2.62 -6.36
N ARG A 55 -7.68 -2.67 -7.49
CA ARG A 55 -6.50 -1.86 -7.71
C ARG A 55 -6.83 -0.37 -7.64
N GLY A 56 -8.04 -0.02 -8.02
CA GLY A 56 -8.46 1.37 -8.02
C GLY A 56 -9.03 1.89 -6.71
N LYS A 57 -8.90 1.12 -5.63
CA LYS A 57 -9.36 1.57 -4.33
C LYS A 57 -8.70 2.89 -3.98
N LYS A 58 -9.50 3.89 -3.65
CA LYS A 58 -8.99 5.21 -3.28
C LYS A 58 -8.57 5.22 -1.82
N LEU A 59 -7.35 5.60 -1.60
CA LEU A 59 -6.79 5.67 -0.24
C LEU A 59 -6.66 7.14 0.14
N ARG A 60 -7.03 7.42 1.36
CA ARG A 60 -7.03 8.78 1.88
C ARG A 60 -6.25 8.85 3.17
N ASP A 61 -6.16 10.05 3.72
CA ASP A 61 -5.45 10.26 4.97
C ASP A 61 -5.88 9.25 6.03
N GLY A 62 -4.92 8.61 6.65
CA GLY A 62 -5.19 7.64 7.69
C GLY A 62 -5.30 6.20 7.25
N ASP A 63 -5.40 5.96 5.94
CA ASP A 63 -5.49 4.58 5.46
C ASP A 63 -4.14 3.91 5.58
N VAL A 64 -4.18 2.61 5.90
CA VAL A 64 -2.98 1.80 6.11
C VAL A 64 -3.05 0.60 5.18
N VAL A 65 -1.98 0.39 4.44
CA VAL A 65 -1.88 -0.73 3.51
C VAL A 65 -0.79 -1.67 3.99
N THR A 66 -1.09 -2.96 3.96
CA THR A 66 -0.13 -3.98 4.36
C THR A 66 0.07 -4.96 3.21
N TYR A 67 1.32 -5.25 2.90
CA TYR A 67 1.66 -6.19 1.86
C TYR A 67 3.04 -6.75 2.12
N ASP A 68 3.15 -8.08 2.07
CA ASP A 68 4.43 -8.77 2.20
C ASP A 68 5.20 -8.35 3.45
N GLY A 69 4.47 -8.22 4.56
CA GLY A 69 5.08 -7.87 5.82
C GLY A 69 5.43 -6.41 5.97
N GLU A 70 5.12 -5.60 4.99
CA GLU A 70 5.44 -4.18 5.01
C GLU A 70 4.17 -3.37 5.12
N THR A 71 4.30 -2.18 5.66
CA THR A 71 3.16 -1.32 5.92
C THR A 71 3.37 0.05 5.28
N ILE A 72 2.32 0.56 4.65
CA ILE A 72 2.30 1.91 4.09
C ILE A 72 1.21 2.68 4.80
N ARG A 73 1.53 3.88 5.26
CA ARG A 73 0.54 4.77 5.83
C ARG A 73 0.34 5.95 4.90
N ILE A 74 -0.92 6.26 4.65
CA ILE A 74 -1.27 7.38 3.77
C ILE A 74 -1.55 8.60 4.62
N GLU A 75 -0.91 9.71 4.31
CA GLU A 75 -1.08 10.95 5.06
C GLU A 75 -1.29 12.11 4.12
N ALA A 76 -2.22 12.95 4.50
CA ALA A 76 -2.50 14.15 3.73
C ALA A 76 -1.42 15.22 3.94
#